data_f4ae6db0612d911723a0062d5e1980a5
#
_entry.id   f4ae6db0612d911723a0062d5e1980a5
#
_cell.length_a   1.000
_cell.length_b   1.000
_cell.length_c   1.000
_cell.angle_alpha   90.00
_cell.angle_beta   90.00
_cell.angle_gamma   90.00
#
_symmetry.space_group_name_H-M   'P 1'
#
loop_
_entity.id
_entity.type
_entity.pdbx_description
1 polymer ?
#
loop_
_entity_poly.entity_id
_entity_poly.type
_entity_poly.pdbx_seq_one_letter_code
_entity_poly.pdbx_strand_id
1 'polypeptide(L)'
;MLENNKHQHFENSPEFKGLKVNEGVQQPDSVNVNSVERFLKKNRKLHSVEEYVEGILNRDITLLSKAVTLVESSNVKHQQIAQQIITRCLPYSGNSIRIGITGVPGVGKSTFIEALGKYITGNGGKLAVLAIDPSSERSKGSILGDKTRMEELAGDKDAYIR
;
A
#
# COMPACT_ATOMS: atom_id res chain seq x y z
N MET A 1 -47.04 -14.58 -9.24
CA MET A 1 -47.45 -13.25 -9.76
C MET A 1 -46.96 -12.23 -8.74
N LEU A 2 -45.83 -11.58 -9.05
CA LEU A 2 -45.31 -10.49 -8.22
C LEU A 2 -45.71 -9.19 -8.93
N GLU A 3 -46.62 -8.48 -8.30
CA GLU A 3 -47.11 -7.18 -8.78
C GLU A 3 -45.95 -6.17 -8.76
N ASN A 4 -45.69 -5.64 -9.95
CA ASN A 4 -44.75 -4.54 -10.19
C ASN A 4 -45.36 -3.27 -9.60
N ASN A 5 -45.02 -2.95 -8.36
CA ASN A 5 -45.40 -1.69 -7.71
C ASN A 5 -44.53 -0.56 -8.31
N LYS A 6 -44.98 -0.01 -9.46
CA LYS A 6 -44.41 1.21 -9.99
C LYS A 6 -44.73 2.34 -9.01
N HIS A 7 -43.75 2.74 -8.20
CA HIS A 7 -43.85 3.97 -7.43
C HIS A 7 -44.01 5.15 -8.41
N GLN A 8 -45.22 5.63 -8.60
CA GLN A 8 -45.47 6.92 -9.27
C GLN A 8 -44.98 8.00 -8.31
N HIS A 9 -43.84 8.58 -8.65
CA HIS A 9 -43.35 9.79 -7.98
C HIS A 9 -44.36 10.92 -8.22
N PHE A 10 -44.81 11.56 -7.15
CA PHE A 10 -45.76 12.66 -7.15
C PHE A 10 -45.35 13.80 -8.07
N GLU A 11 -44.02 13.96 -8.27
CA GLU A 11 -43.38 14.95 -9.10
C GLU A 11 -43.57 14.73 -10.62
N ASN A 12 -44.02 13.56 -11.06
CA ASN A 12 -44.34 13.21 -12.45
C ASN A 12 -45.81 13.42 -12.82
N SER A 13 -46.58 14.05 -11.97
CA SER A 13 -47.98 14.39 -12.23
C SER A 13 -48.09 15.46 -13.32
N PRO A 14 -49.12 15.37 -14.23
CA PRO A 14 -49.28 16.38 -15.33
C PRO A 14 -49.46 17.81 -14.87
N GLU A 15 -49.74 18.03 -13.58
CA GLU A 15 -49.93 19.33 -12.97
C GLU A 15 -48.62 20.09 -12.69
N PHE A 16 -47.46 19.35 -12.64
CA PHE A 16 -46.16 19.96 -12.41
C PHE A 16 -45.35 20.09 -13.70
N LYS A 17 -45.52 21.16 -14.43
CA LYS A 17 -44.84 21.43 -15.71
C LYS A 17 -43.37 21.84 -15.60
N GLY A 18 -42.75 21.77 -14.44
CA GLY A 18 -41.39 22.34 -14.24
C GLY A 18 -40.28 21.36 -13.94
N LEU A 19 -40.59 20.15 -13.49
CA LEU A 19 -39.54 19.16 -13.10
C LEU A 19 -39.81 17.81 -13.80
N LYS A 20 -38.96 17.47 -14.79
CA LYS A 20 -38.89 16.14 -15.36
C LYS A 20 -37.82 15.37 -14.62
N VAL A 21 -38.19 14.49 -13.69
CA VAL A 21 -37.27 13.56 -13.09
C VAL A 21 -36.99 12.47 -14.14
N ASN A 22 -35.79 12.46 -14.69
CA ASN A 22 -35.35 11.40 -15.60
C ASN A 22 -35.07 10.13 -14.78
N GLU A 23 -35.48 8.98 -15.32
CA GLU A 23 -35.03 7.69 -14.77
C GLU A 23 -33.49 7.70 -14.71
N GLY A 24 -32.95 7.42 -13.53
CA GLY A 24 -31.50 7.39 -13.36
C GLY A 24 -30.86 6.35 -14.29
N VAL A 25 -29.67 6.61 -14.76
CA VAL A 25 -28.88 5.65 -15.53
C VAL A 25 -28.58 4.46 -14.61
N GLN A 26 -28.85 3.24 -15.10
CA GLN A 26 -28.45 2.03 -14.40
C GLN A 26 -26.97 2.11 -14.05
N GLN A 27 -26.66 2.06 -12.77
CA GLN A 27 -25.26 2.03 -12.34
C GLN A 27 -24.62 0.74 -12.88
N PRO A 28 -23.43 0.84 -13.49
CA PRO A 28 -22.69 -0.35 -13.87
C PRO A 28 -22.39 -1.20 -12.63
N ASP A 29 -22.36 -2.51 -12.80
CA ASP A 29 -22.04 -3.44 -11.72
C ASP A 29 -20.81 -2.95 -10.97
N SER A 30 -20.91 -2.86 -9.65
CA SER A 30 -19.84 -2.34 -8.76
C SER A 30 -18.53 -3.14 -8.85
N VAL A 31 -18.57 -4.32 -9.45
CA VAL A 31 -17.43 -5.21 -9.65
C VAL A 31 -17.41 -5.71 -11.09
N ASN A 32 -16.39 -5.34 -11.86
CA ASN A 32 -16.17 -5.89 -13.18
C ASN A 32 -15.60 -7.32 -13.05
N VAL A 33 -16.45 -8.33 -13.18
CA VAL A 33 -16.13 -9.76 -13.05
C VAL A 33 -14.93 -10.16 -13.94
N ASN A 34 -14.85 -9.62 -15.17
CA ASN A 34 -13.73 -9.88 -16.07
C ASN A 34 -12.40 -9.33 -15.55
N SER A 35 -12.43 -8.21 -14.84
CA SER A 35 -11.24 -7.63 -14.22
C SER A 35 -10.80 -8.45 -13.01
N VAL A 36 -11.75 -8.92 -12.20
CA VAL A 36 -11.47 -9.81 -11.06
C VAL A 36 -10.86 -11.13 -11.54
N GLU A 37 -11.45 -11.75 -12.58
CA GLU A 37 -10.89 -12.98 -13.16
C GLU A 37 -9.48 -12.80 -13.74
N ARG A 38 -9.22 -11.69 -14.44
CA ARG A 38 -7.88 -11.35 -14.92
C ARG A 38 -6.90 -11.14 -13.77
N PHE A 39 -7.35 -10.55 -12.67
CA PHE A 39 -6.54 -10.33 -11.47
C PHE A 39 -6.22 -11.65 -10.76
N LEU A 40 -7.20 -12.55 -10.66
CA LEU A 40 -7.03 -13.88 -10.06
C LEU A 40 -6.18 -14.81 -10.95
N LYS A 41 -6.32 -14.73 -12.27
CA LYS A 41 -5.51 -15.51 -13.24
C LYS A 41 -4.07 -15.02 -13.35
N LYS A 42 -3.75 -13.82 -12.87
CA LYS A 42 -2.38 -13.30 -12.83
C LYS A 42 -1.62 -14.00 -11.70
N ASN A 43 -1.19 -15.24 -11.93
CA ASN A 43 -0.27 -15.95 -11.05
C ASN A 43 0.94 -15.03 -10.80
N ARG A 44 1.01 -14.44 -9.62
CA ARG A 44 2.19 -13.67 -9.18
C ARG A 44 3.33 -14.66 -9.05
N LYS A 45 4.11 -14.81 -10.12
CA LYS A 45 5.28 -15.66 -10.12
C LYS A 45 6.21 -15.16 -9.00
N LEU A 46 6.43 -16.00 -8.00
CA LEU A 46 7.43 -15.75 -6.98
C LEU A 46 8.80 -15.78 -7.69
N HIS A 47 9.62 -14.80 -7.39
CA HIS A 47 11.01 -14.77 -7.85
C HIS A 47 11.81 -15.84 -7.10
N SER A 48 12.93 -16.24 -7.67
CA SER A 48 13.88 -17.11 -6.98
C SER A 48 14.55 -16.37 -5.82
N VAL A 49 15.13 -17.09 -4.89
CA VAL A 49 15.89 -16.48 -3.76
C VAL A 49 17.07 -15.68 -4.30
N GLU A 50 17.71 -16.17 -5.36
CA GLU A 50 18.83 -15.53 -6.04
C GLU A 50 18.40 -14.16 -6.63
N GLU A 51 17.30 -14.12 -7.36
CA GLU A 51 16.75 -12.89 -7.94
C GLU A 51 16.42 -11.86 -6.85
N TYR A 52 15.86 -12.30 -5.72
CA TYR A 52 15.59 -11.39 -4.60
C TYR A 52 16.88 -10.83 -4.01
N VAL A 53 17.88 -11.67 -3.72
CA VAL A 53 19.13 -11.24 -3.11
C VAL A 53 19.90 -10.30 -4.05
N GLU A 54 20.01 -10.64 -5.33
CA GLU A 54 20.63 -9.80 -6.33
C GLU A 54 19.95 -8.45 -6.47
N GLY A 55 18.61 -8.45 -6.55
CA GLY A 55 17.83 -7.21 -6.61
C GLY A 55 18.00 -6.34 -5.38
N ILE A 56 18.00 -6.93 -4.18
CA ILE A 56 18.22 -6.20 -2.92
C ILE A 56 19.63 -5.56 -2.92
N LEU A 57 20.65 -6.30 -3.30
CA LEU A 57 22.03 -5.79 -3.36
C LEU A 57 22.21 -4.72 -4.44
N ASN A 58 21.51 -4.85 -5.56
CA ASN A 58 21.46 -3.86 -6.64
C ASN A 58 20.48 -2.71 -6.37
N ARG A 59 19.83 -2.69 -5.19
CA ARG A 59 18.93 -1.62 -4.74
C ARG A 59 17.64 -1.50 -5.54
N ASP A 60 17.12 -2.61 -6.06
CA ASP A 60 15.78 -2.67 -6.65
C ASP A 60 14.73 -2.58 -5.53
N ILE A 61 14.11 -1.40 -5.42
CA ILE A 61 13.06 -1.12 -4.43
C ILE A 61 11.87 -2.05 -4.62
N THR A 62 11.58 -2.47 -5.85
CA THR A 62 10.46 -3.38 -6.14
C THR A 62 10.72 -4.76 -5.58
N LEU A 63 11.90 -5.32 -5.80
CA LEU A 63 12.30 -6.62 -5.25
C LEU A 63 12.45 -6.56 -3.73
N LEU A 64 13.01 -5.49 -3.19
CA LEU A 64 13.06 -5.24 -1.75
C LEU A 64 11.65 -5.23 -1.13
N SER A 65 10.72 -4.48 -1.71
CA SER A 65 9.34 -4.39 -1.21
C SER A 65 8.61 -5.74 -1.24
N LYS A 66 8.82 -6.53 -2.30
CA LYS A 66 8.29 -7.90 -2.39
C LYS A 66 8.93 -8.82 -1.35
N ALA A 67 10.24 -8.73 -1.13
CA ALA A 67 10.93 -9.52 -0.11
C ALA A 67 10.44 -9.20 1.30
N VAL A 68 10.26 -7.92 1.63
CA VAL A 68 9.67 -7.49 2.92
C VAL A 68 8.25 -8.06 3.07
N THR A 69 7.45 -8.08 2.00
CA THR A 69 6.11 -8.71 2.04
C THR A 69 6.18 -10.21 2.33
N LEU A 70 7.21 -10.92 1.86
CA LEU A 70 7.39 -12.33 2.21
C LEU A 70 7.76 -12.51 3.69
N VAL A 71 8.59 -11.60 4.24
CA VAL A 71 8.97 -11.61 5.66
C VAL A 71 7.75 -11.41 6.56
N GLU A 72 6.85 -10.51 6.19
CA GLU A 72 5.63 -10.20 6.95
C GLU A 72 4.52 -11.24 6.78
N SER A 73 4.66 -12.14 5.82
CA SER A 73 3.61 -13.12 5.49
C SER A 73 3.54 -14.25 6.52
N SER A 74 2.33 -14.59 6.94
CA SER A 74 2.06 -15.78 7.77
C SER A 74 2.10 -17.11 7.01
N ASN A 75 2.26 -17.09 5.68
CA ASN A 75 2.33 -18.31 4.87
C ASN A 75 3.68 -19.01 5.04
N VAL A 76 3.66 -20.28 5.42
CA VAL A 76 4.86 -21.09 5.68
C VAL A 76 5.83 -21.10 4.50
N LYS A 77 5.34 -21.22 3.26
CA LYS A 77 6.20 -21.20 2.06
C LYS A 77 6.89 -19.84 1.89
N HIS A 78 6.19 -18.75 2.17
CA HIS A 78 6.77 -17.39 2.12
C HIS A 78 7.85 -17.24 3.19
N GLN A 79 7.60 -17.72 4.40
CA GLN A 79 8.56 -17.66 5.50
C GLN A 79 9.85 -18.43 5.18
N GLN A 80 9.75 -19.61 4.56
CA GLN A 80 10.92 -20.38 4.13
C GLN A 80 11.79 -19.61 3.11
N ILE A 81 11.14 -19.00 2.11
CA ILE A 81 11.85 -18.17 1.12
C ILE A 81 12.45 -16.93 1.79
N ALA A 82 11.68 -16.24 2.64
CA ALA A 82 12.13 -15.06 3.37
C ALA A 82 13.36 -15.36 4.24
N GLN A 83 13.36 -16.51 4.95
CA GLN A 83 14.49 -16.92 5.77
C GLN A 83 15.76 -17.14 4.92
N GLN A 84 15.64 -17.74 3.74
CA GLN A 84 16.77 -17.93 2.84
C GLN A 84 17.29 -16.58 2.32
N ILE A 85 16.40 -15.66 1.95
CA ILE A 85 16.78 -14.30 1.52
C ILE A 85 17.53 -13.59 2.64
N ILE A 86 16.98 -13.60 3.86
CA ILE A 86 17.61 -12.96 5.04
C ILE A 86 19.01 -13.55 5.27
N THR A 87 19.14 -14.87 5.31
CA THR A 87 20.41 -15.55 5.56
C THR A 87 21.47 -15.14 4.55
N ARG A 88 21.10 -15.03 3.27
CA ARG A 88 22.04 -14.64 2.22
C ARG A 88 22.37 -13.14 2.20
N CYS A 89 21.46 -12.28 2.71
CA CYS A 89 21.70 -10.84 2.83
C CYS A 89 22.50 -10.47 4.09
N LEU A 90 22.52 -11.32 5.11
CA LEU A 90 23.22 -11.05 6.38
C LEU A 90 24.68 -10.64 6.23
N PRO A 91 25.52 -11.28 5.38
CA PRO A 91 26.92 -10.89 5.23
C PRO A 91 27.12 -9.45 4.74
N TYR A 92 26.12 -8.87 4.08
CA TYR A 92 26.15 -7.51 3.53
C TYR A 92 25.50 -6.48 4.47
N SER A 93 25.03 -6.90 5.62
CA SER A 93 24.39 -6.05 6.63
C SER A 93 25.39 -5.57 7.69
N GLY A 94 24.98 -4.62 8.52
CA GLY A 94 25.76 -4.21 9.71
C GLY A 94 26.28 -2.78 9.69
N ASN A 95 26.41 -2.16 8.52
CA ASN A 95 26.95 -0.80 8.37
C ASN A 95 25.85 0.28 8.38
N SER A 96 24.75 0.08 9.13
CA SER A 96 23.66 1.03 9.21
C SER A 96 23.40 1.50 10.64
N ILE A 97 23.05 2.77 10.77
CA ILE A 97 22.55 3.34 12.03
C ILE A 97 21.05 3.09 12.08
N ARG A 98 20.55 2.62 13.23
CA ARG A 98 19.12 2.41 13.47
C ARG A 98 18.66 3.40 14.52
N ILE A 99 17.65 4.21 14.16
CA ILE A 99 17.11 5.26 15.01
C ILE A 99 15.64 4.94 15.30
N GLY A 100 15.28 4.84 16.57
CA GLY A 100 13.89 4.72 17.00
C GLY A 100 13.31 6.10 17.30
N ILE A 101 12.22 6.46 16.62
CA ILE A 101 11.50 7.71 16.84
C ILE A 101 10.13 7.39 17.42
N THR A 102 9.87 7.87 18.64
CA THR A 102 8.61 7.67 19.34
C THR A 102 8.05 8.99 19.84
N GLY A 103 6.79 9.01 20.22
CA GLY A 103 6.10 10.18 20.78
C GLY A 103 4.60 10.12 20.55
N VAL A 104 3.87 11.02 21.20
CA VAL A 104 2.41 11.10 21.12
C VAL A 104 1.92 11.42 19.70
N PRO A 105 0.69 11.04 19.33
CA PRO A 105 0.09 11.44 18.06
C PRO A 105 0.09 12.97 17.90
N GLY A 106 0.36 13.46 16.67
CA GLY A 106 0.33 14.89 16.35
C GLY A 106 1.57 15.69 16.72
N VAL A 107 2.57 15.13 17.42
CA VAL A 107 3.78 15.86 17.87
C VAL A 107 4.76 16.24 16.75
N GLY A 108 4.49 15.82 15.50
CA GLY A 108 5.35 16.15 14.35
C GLY A 108 6.39 15.09 14.00
N LYS A 109 6.24 13.83 14.46
CA LYS A 109 7.17 12.74 14.12
C LYS A 109 7.41 12.58 12.63
N SER A 110 6.34 12.52 11.84
CA SER A 110 6.42 12.34 10.38
C SER A 110 7.11 13.51 9.71
N THR A 111 6.83 14.75 10.13
CA THR A 111 7.51 15.95 9.63
C THR A 111 8.99 15.95 9.94
N PHE A 112 9.36 15.52 11.16
CA PHE A 112 10.76 15.36 11.54
C PHE A 112 11.46 14.29 10.72
N ILE A 113 10.81 13.11 10.51
CA ILE A 113 11.35 12.01 9.71
C ILE A 113 11.56 12.46 8.26
N GLU A 114 10.62 13.20 7.69
CA GLU A 114 10.72 13.72 6.34
C GLU A 114 11.89 14.71 6.19
N ALA A 115 11.99 15.68 7.09
CA ALA A 115 13.08 16.67 7.06
C ALA A 115 14.46 16.00 7.27
N LEU A 116 14.58 15.10 8.24
CA LEU A 116 15.82 14.35 8.49
C LEU A 116 16.14 13.43 7.30
N GLY A 117 15.14 12.77 6.75
CA GLY A 117 15.30 11.88 5.59
C GLY A 117 15.81 12.60 4.37
N LYS A 118 15.22 13.73 4.03
CA LYS A 118 15.69 14.59 2.92
C LYS A 118 17.09 15.12 3.13
N TYR A 119 17.45 15.47 4.36
CA TYR A 119 18.81 15.85 4.69
C TYR A 119 19.80 14.70 4.44
N ILE A 120 19.45 13.47 4.85
CA ILE A 120 20.30 12.29 4.66
C ILE A 120 20.44 11.96 3.17
N THR A 121 19.33 11.88 2.42
CA THR A 121 19.36 11.55 0.98
C THR A 121 20.02 12.65 0.16
N GLY A 122 19.80 13.92 0.51
CA GLY A 122 20.47 15.07 -0.12
C GLY A 122 22.00 15.09 0.06
N ASN A 123 22.50 14.44 1.11
CA ASN A 123 23.94 14.24 1.33
C ASN A 123 24.44 12.87 0.80
N GLY A 124 23.68 12.20 -0.08
CA GLY A 124 24.06 10.94 -0.70
C GLY A 124 23.90 9.71 0.21
N GLY A 125 23.30 9.89 1.38
CA GLY A 125 22.93 8.79 2.27
C GLY A 125 21.71 8.06 1.76
N LYS A 126 21.40 6.90 2.37
CA LYS A 126 20.22 6.08 2.09
C LYS A 126 19.41 5.89 3.35
N LEU A 127 18.12 5.85 3.18
CA LEU A 127 17.19 5.78 4.30
C LEU A 127 16.14 4.69 4.06
N ALA A 128 15.83 3.95 5.11
CA ALA A 128 14.64 3.13 5.20
C ALA A 128 13.80 3.59 6.40
N VAL A 129 12.54 3.92 6.16
CA VAL A 129 11.56 4.25 7.21
C VAL A 129 10.63 3.06 7.35
N LEU A 130 10.60 2.47 8.54
CA LEU A 130 9.67 1.41 8.91
C LEU A 130 8.67 1.99 9.91
N ALA A 131 7.47 2.31 9.42
CA ALA A 131 6.41 2.83 10.25
C ALA A 131 5.69 1.68 10.96
N ILE A 132 5.70 1.71 12.29
CA ILE A 132 4.98 0.74 13.12
C ILE A 132 3.78 1.48 13.73
N ASP A 133 2.60 1.16 13.24
CA ASP A 133 1.35 1.70 13.79
C ASP A 133 0.76 0.68 14.77
N PRO A 134 0.70 0.99 16.07
CA PRO A 134 0.12 0.10 17.08
C PRO A 134 -1.40 -0.11 16.88
N SER A 135 -2.05 0.73 16.06
CA SER A 135 -3.48 0.59 15.73
C SER A 135 -3.74 -0.33 14.52
N SER A 136 -2.70 -0.70 13.79
CA SER A 136 -2.80 -1.50 12.53
C SER A 136 -3.34 -2.91 12.75
N GLU A 137 -3.20 -3.49 13.95
CA GLU A 137 -3.83 -4.77 14.31
C GLU A 137 -5.36 -4.67 14.38
N ARG A 138 -5.90 -3.48 14.66
CA ARG A 138 -7.35 -3.24 14.77
C ARG A 138 -7.99 -2.66 13.51
N SER A 139 -7.24 -1.93 12.71
CA SER A 139 -7.73 -1.30 11.47
C SER A 139 -6.82 -1.63 10.30
N LYS A 140 -7.21 -2.58 9.46
CA LYS A 140 -6.48 -3.01 8.25
C LYS A 140 -6.26 -1.92 7.17
N GLY A 141 -6.34 -0.63 7.52
CA GLY A 141 -6.38 0.49 6.59
C GLY A 141 -5.32 1.59 6.77
N SER A 142 -4.45 1.55 7.79
CA SER A 142 -3.62 2.69 8.16
C SER A 142 -2.30 2.86 7.36
N ILE A 143 -1.87 1.86 6.59
CA ILE A 143 -0.58 1.89 5.86
C ILE A 143 -0.50 3.03 4.82
N LEU A 144 -1.62 3.48 4.29
CA LEU A 144 -1.66 4.59 3.32
C LEU A 144 -1.44 5.96 3.99
N GLY A 145 -1.80 6.13 5.26
CA GLY A 145 -1.72 7.41 5.96
C GLY A 145 -0.30 7.91 6.20
N ASP A 146 0.67 7.03 6.39
CA ASP A 146 2.05 7.45 6.65
C ASP A 146 2.82 7.82 5.37
N LYS A 147 2.53 7.17 4.24
CA LYS A 147 3.10 7.54 2.94
C LYS A 147 2.62 8.90 2.46
N THR A 148 1.35 9.24 2.70
CA THR A 148 0.77 10.55 2.33
C THR A 148 1.26 11.68 3.21
N ARG A 149 1.86 11.39 4.37
CA ARG A 149 2.45 12.40 5.27
C ARG A 149 3.92 12.68 4.99
N MET A 150 4.57 11.87 4.17
CA MET A 150 5.98 11.97 3.79
C MET A 150 6.11 11.92 2.26
N GLU A 151 5.35 12.79 1.56
CA GLU A 151 5.20 12.75 0.10
C GLU A 151 6.52 12.99 -0.63
N GLU A 152 7.31 13.95 -0.17
CA GLU A 152 8.59 14.29 -0.78
C GLU A 152 9.61 13.16 -0.62
N LEU A 153 9.62 12.53 0.55
CA LEU A 153 10.51 11.40 0.83
C LEU A 153 10.04 10.11 0.13
N ALA A 154 8.72 9.94 -0.02
CA ALA A 154 8.15 8.78 -0.71
C ALA A 154 8.48 8.74 -2.22
N GLY A 155 8.76 9.91 -2.82
CA GLY A 155 9.24 10.04 -4.21
C GLY A 155 10.76 9.95 -4.37
N ASP A 156 11.51 9.88 -3.29
CA ASP A 156 12.97 9.87 -3.33
C ASP A 156 13.49 8.43 -3.64
N LYS A 157 14.37 8.33 -4.65
CA LYS A 157 14.97 7.06 -5.09
C LYS A 157 15.92 6.43 -4.06
N ASP A 158 16.47 7.24 -3.15
CA ASP A 158 17.37 6.81 -2.10
C ASP A 158 16.65 6.58 -0.76
N ALA A 159 15.30 6.69 -0.73
CA ALA A 159 14.45 6.42 0.42
C ALA A 159 13.52 5.23 0.18
N TYR A 160 13.34 4.40 1.19
CA TYR A 160 12.35 3.32 1.22
C TYR A 160 11.41 3.54 2.41
N ILE A 161 10.09 3.56 2.17
CA ILE A 161 9.09 3.74 3.22
C ILE A 161 8.13 2.56 3.24
N ARG A 162 7.96 1.96 4.43
CA ARG A 162 7.00 0.89 4.66
C ARG A 162 6.32 1.02 6.01
#